data_a1822c442534c14daac8fcb2dc41d250
#
_entry.id   a1822c442534c14daac8fcb2dc41d250
#
_cell.length_a   1.000
_cell.length_b   1.000
_cell.length_c   1.000
_cell.angle_alpha   90.00
_cell.angle_beta   90.00
_cell.angle_gamma   90.00
#
_symmetry.space_group_name_H-M   'P 1'
#
loop_
_entity.id
_entity.type
_entity.pdbx_description
1 polymer ?
#
loop_
_entity_poly.entity_id
_entity_poly.type
_entity_poly.pdbx_seq_one_letter_code
_entity_poly.pdbx_strand_id
1 'polypeptide(L)'
;LYKVGASVKITKNTQFYAVRRKSNYYTVTYYLGNGNTNAAYKKLTQTVEEGTVVKFAQVPARTGYVNLGWSSTKNSTKATAKATYTVTKNIALYAVQKKAVMLTLHKFGGTIWQKTTLAQGSTYKLPGVRDAEGYTFMGWSSKEMQTVSPEYEAEDTITVNGNMDLYAVVFNRSSETDLSEDELPQVNTYKYKQVIFVGDSRTE
;
A
#
# COMPACT_ATOMS: atom_id res chain seq x y z
N LEU A 1 -12.30 40.78 -30.48
CA LEU A 1 -11.14 39.89 -30.53
C LEU A 1 -11.52 38.61 -31.27
N TYR A 2 -10.78 38.29 -32.33
CA TYR A 2 -10.93 37.02 -33.04
C TYR A 2 -9.94 35.98 -32.50
N LYS A 3 -10.36 34.73 -32.40
CA LYS A 3 -9.46 33.62 -32.01
C LYS A 3 -8.61 33.24 -33.24
N VAL A 4 -7.44 32.67 -32.97
CA VAL A 4 -6.61 32.04 -34.00
C VAL A 4 -7.44 30.96 -34.75
N GLY A 5 -7.41 31.01 -36.07
CA GLY A 5 -8.18 30.10 -36.94
C GLY A 5 -9.64 30.50 -37.16
N ALA A 6 -10.12 31.61 -36.59
CA ALA A 6 -11.49 32.11 -36.88
C ALA A 6 -11.60 32.60 -38.31
N SER A 7 -12.68 32.22 -39.04
CA SER A 7 -13.02 32.77 -40.33
C SER A 7 -13.76 34.07 -40.16
N VAL A 8 -13.30 35.13 -40.85
CA VAL A 8 -13.89 36.47 -40.78
C VAL A 8 -14.29 36.91 -42.17
N LYS A 9 -15.56 37.31 -42.35
CA LYS A 9 -16.05 37.86 -43.61
C LYS A 9 -15.59 39.33 -43.71
N ILE A 10 -14.76 39.63 -44.68
CA ILE A 10 -14.27 40.99 -44.95
C ILE A 10 -15.25 41.69 -45.90
N THR A 11 -15.89 42.77 -45.44
CA THR A 11 -16.88 43.53 -46.20
C THR A 11 -16.43 44.96 -46.52
N LYS A 12 -15.28 45.39 -45.95
CA LYS A 12 -14.66 46.70 -46.15
C LYS A 12 -13.17 46.61 -45.85
N ASN A 13 -12.41 47.66 -46.21
CA ASN A 13 -10.99 47.68 -45.84
C ASN A 13 -10.85 47.50 -44.33
N THR A 14 -10.15 46.47 -43.95
CA THR A 14 -10.01 46.04 -42.55
C THR A 14 -8.55 45.79 -42.22
N GLN A 15 -8.10 46.33 -41.11
CA GLN A 15 -6.76 46.09 -40.55
C GLN A 15 -6.89 45.16 -39.30
N PHE A 16 -6.07 44.15 -39.23
CA PHE A 16 -5.97 43.28 -38.09
C PHE A 16 -4.65 43.51 -37.35
N TYR A 17 -4.76 43.63 -36.04
CA TYR A 17 -3.59 43.78 -35.19
C TYR A 17 -3.44 42.53 -34.33
N ALA A 18 -2.24 41.96 -34.33
CA ALA A 18 -1.93 40.83 -33.46
C ALA A 18 -1.92 41.28 -32.02
N VAL A 19 -2.78 40.70 -31.20
CA VAL A 19 -2.79 40.92 -29.77
C VAL A 19 -1.96 39.82 -29.10
N ARG A 20 -0.93 40.21 -28.42
CA ARG A 20 -0.07 39.31 -27.65
C ARG A 20 -0.25 39.58 -26.17
N ARG A 21 -0.39 38.52 -25.39
CA ARG A 21 -0.34 38.57 -23.93
C ARG A 21 1.06 38.16 -23.47
N LYS A 22 1.61 38.92 -22.52
CA LYS A 22 2.82 38.47 -21.81
C LYS A 22 2.47 37.24 -21.03
N SER A 23 3.14 36.13 -21.27
CA SER A 23 3.00 34.90 -20.50
C SER A 23 4.06 34.83 -19.41
N ASN A 24 3.66 34.55 -18.20
CA ASN A 24 4.58 34.21 -17.14
C ASN A 24 4.92 32.71 -17.21
N TYR A 25 6.14 32.39 -16.87
CA TYR A 25 6.61 31.00 -16.81
C TYR A 25 7.11 30.70 -15.40
N TYR A 26 6.74 29.51 -14.92
CA TYR A 26 7.13 29.03 -13.61
C TYR A 26 7.85 27.71 -13.70
N THR A 27 8.69 27.41 -12.71
CA THR A 27 9.46 26.17 -12.65
C THR A 27 8.83 25.20 -11.67
N VAL A 28 8.55 24.00 -12.13
CA VAL A 28 8.26 22.83 -11.32
C VAL A 28 9.56 22.08 -11.08
N THR A 29 9.98 21.97 -9.84
CA THR A 29 11.23 21.31 -9.45
C THR A 29 10.93 20.03 -8.70
N TYR A 30 11.51 18.92 -9.13
CA TYR A 30 11.38 17.60 -8.52
C TYR A 30 12.70 17.23 -7.83
N TYR A 31 12.69 17.05 -6.51
CA TYR A 31 13.84 16.63 -5.71
C TYR A 31 13.69 15.16 -5.38
N LEU A 32 14.53 14.31 -5.98
CA LEU A 32 14.43 12.85 -5.85
C LEU A 32 14.89 12.34 -4.48
N GLY A 33 15.69 13.11 -3.76
CA GLY A 33 16.22 12.75 -2.43
C GLY A 33 15.39 13.23 -1.25
N ASN A 34 14.14 13.64 -1.44
CA ASN A 34 13.30 14.20 -0.38
C ASN A 34 13.99 15.31 0.42
N GLY A 35 14.76 16.16 -0.26
CA GLY A 35 15.53 17.24 0.33
C GLY A 35 16.95 16.87 0.75
N ASN A 36 17.37 15.62 0.60
CA ASN A 36 18.77 15.27 0.68
C ASN A 36 19.53 15.90 -0.50
N THR A 37 20.60 16.63 -0.22
CA THR A 37 21.42 17.33 -1.21
C THR A 37 22.58 16.51 -1.74
N ASN A 38 22.71 15.26 -1.36
CA ASN A 38 23.76 14.37 -1.86
C ASN A 38 23.65 14.27 -3.40
N ALA A 39 24.77 14.35 -4.09
CA ALA A 39 24.87 14.30 -5.56
C ALA A 39 24.23 13.06 -6.21
N ALA A 40 24.02 11.99 -5.45
CA ALA A 40 23.26 10.81 -5.88
C ALA A 40 21.76 11.09 -6.14
N TYR A 41 21.21 12.20 -5.61
CA TYR A 41 19.81 12.56 -5.75
C TYR A 41 19.63 13.70 -6.75
N LYS A 42 19.28 13.34 -7.96
CA LYS A 42 19.09 14.28 -9.06
C LYS A 42 17.88 15.20 -8.83
N LYS A 43 18.02 16.42 -9.27
CA LYS A 43 16.95 17.39 -9.39
C LYS A 43 16.48 17.41 -10.84
N LEU A 44 15.17 17.30 -11.06
CA LEU A 44 14.54 17.47 -12.36
C LEU A 44 13.76 18.79 -12.36
N THR A 45 13.75 19.49 -13.48
CA THR A 45 13.02 20.77 -13.61
C THR A 45 12.20 20.76 -14.89
N GLN A 46 11.02 21.38 -14.82
CA GLN A 46 10.13 21.61 -15.93
C GLN A 46 9.68 23.08 -15.87
N THR A 47 9.84 23.83 -16.97
CA THR A 47 9.33 25.19 -17.09
C THR A 47 7.99 25.16 -17.83
N VAL A 48 6.98 25.79 -17.26
CA VAL A 48 5.60 25.79 -17.78
C VAL A 48 4.99 27.18 -17.72
N GLU A 49 4.12 27.47 -18.67
CA GLU A 49 3.34 28.71 -18.72
C GLU A 49 2.33 28.76 -17.57
N GLU A 50 2.10 29.92 -17.03
CA GLU A 50 1.08 30.21 -16.01
C GLU A 50 -0.31 29.70 -16.47
N GLY A 51 -1.03 29.07 -15.55
CA GLY A 51 -2.36 28.49 -15.80
C GLY A 51 -2.33 27.09 -16.42
N THR A 52 -1.14 26.57 -16.79
CA THR A 52 -1.03 25.20 -17.29
C THR A 52 -1.32 24.21 -16.18
N VAL A 53 -2.13 23.19 -16.47
CA VAL A 53 -2.34 22.05 -15.57
C VAL A 53 -1.24 21.01 -15.84
N VAL A 54 -0.37 20.83 -14.86
CA VAL A 54 0.71 19.84 -14.92
C VAL A 54 0.30 18.59 -14.18
N LYS A 55 0.42 17.44 -14.85
CA LYS A 55 0.40 16.12 -14.19
C LYS A 55 1.82 15.83 -13.70
N PHE A 56 1.97 15.58 -12.40
CA PHE A 56 3.29 15.29 -11.85
C PHE A 56 3.83 13.97 -12.37
N ALA A 57 5.11 13.95 -12.72
CA ALA A 57 5.82 12.73 -13.08
C ALA A 57 5.76 11.72 -11.93
N GLN A 58 5.82 10.43 -12.26
CA GLN A 58 5.97 9.42 -11.22
C GLN A 58 7.32 9.56 -10.52
N VAL A 59 7.36 9.26 -9.22
CA VAL A 59 8.63 9.19 -8.50
C VAL A 59 9.46 8.06 -9.11
N PRO A 60 10.69 8.33 -9.62
CA PRO A 60 11.54 7.29 -10.18
C PRO A 60 11.79 6.15 -9.19
N ALA A 61 11.86 4.93 -9.70
CA ALA A 61 12.14 3.77 -8.90
C ALA A 61 13.53 3.88 -8.23
N ARG A 62 13.60 3.43 -6.98
CA ARG A 62 14.84 3.31 -6.21
C ARG A 62 14.91 1.92 -5.61
N THR A 63 16.02 1.21 -5.88
CA THR A 63 16.24 -0.14 -5.34
C THR A 63 16.13 -0.17 -3.82
N GLY A 64 15.37 -1.10 -3.29
CA GLY A 64 15.15 -1.24 -1.86
C GLY A 64 14.18 -0.22 -1.24
N TYR A 65 13.45 0.53 -2.05
CA TYR A 65 12.47 1.51 -1.58
C TYR A 65 11.12 1.38 -2.29
N VAL A 66 10.06 1.71 -1.58
CA VAL A 66 8.70 1.86 -2.11
C VAL A 66 8.42 3.35 -2.28
N ASN A 67 7.93 3.73 -3.45
CA ASN A 67 7.51 5.09 -3.75
C ASN A 67 6.13 5.36 -3.18
N LEU A 68 6.02 6.39 -2.33
CA LEU A 68 4.74 6.85 -1.79
C LEU A 68 4.13 8.01 -2.59
N GLY A 69 4.94 8.72 -3.39
CA GLY A 69 4.54 9.88 -4.17
C GLY A 69 5.37 11.12 -3.88
N TRP A 70 4.79 12.29 -4.09
CA TRP A 70 5.43 13.59 -3.90
C TRP A 70 4.88 14.32 -2.68
N SER A 71 5.70 15.14 -2.07
CA SER A 71 5.31 16.11 -1.05
C SER A 71 5.77 17.51 -1.43
N SER A 72 4.99 18.53 -1.09
CA SER A 72 5.42 19.93 -1.17
C SER A 72 6.34 20.33 -0.01
N THR A 73 6.48 19.48 1.00
CA THR A 73 7.32 19.72 2.18
C THR A 73 8.57 18.86 2.11
N LYS A 74 9.72 19.47 2.29
CA LYS A 74 11.03 18.81 2.41
C LYS A 74 11.03 17.85 3.61
N ASN A 75 11.69 16.70 3.46
CA ASN A 75 11.81 15.66 4.49
C ASN A 75 10.48 15.08 5.00
N SER A 76 9.43 15.19 4.21
CA SER A 76 8.12 14.60 4.54
C SER A 76 8.17 13.08 4.53
N THR A 77 7.48 12.46 5.47
CA THR A 77 7.26 11.01 5.52
C THR A 77 5.96 10.57 4.85
N LYS A 78 5.13 11.54 4.41
CA LYS A 78 3.84 11.31 3.76
C LYS A 78 3.80 12.04 2.42
N ALA A 79 3.28 11.38 1.40
CA ALA A 79 2.95 12.00 0.12
C ALA A 79 1.73 12.92 0.30
N THR A 80 1.90 14.20 0.04
CA THR A 80 0.85 15.23 0.24
C THR A 80 0.48 15.94 -1.04
N ALA A 81 1.31 15.84 -2.09
CA ALA A 81 1.04 16.48 -3.37
C ALA A 81 -0.06 15.74 -4.13
N LYS A 82 -1.01 16.49 -4.67
CA LYS A 82 -2.03 15.96 -5.60
C LYS A 82 -1.36 15.51 -6.89
N ALA A 83 -2.04 14.65 -7.66
CA ALA A 83 -1.50 14.16 -8.94
C ALA A 83 -1.34 15.27 -10.00
N THR A 84 -2.09 16.35 -9.90
CA THR A 84 -2.08 17.49 -10.82
C THR A 84 -2.04 18.79 -10.06
N TYR A 85 -1.49 19.83 -10.72
CA TYR A 85 -1.40 21.17 -10.18
C TYR A 85 -1.56 22.22 -11.30
N THR A 86 -2.42 23.22 -11.09
CA THR A 86 -2.49 24.39 -11.98
C THR A 86 -1.37 25.35 -11.59
N VAL A 87 -0.44 25.57 -12.49
CA VAL A 87 0.78 26.35 -12.20
C VAL A 87 0.49 27.82 -12.15
N THR A 88 0.65 28.43 -10.99
CA THR A 88 0.51 29.87 -10.73
C THR A 88 1.76 30.49 -10.09
N LYS A 89 2.74 29.65 -9.73
CA LYS A 89 4.02 30.05 -9.12
C LYS A 89 5.04 28.91 -9.24
N ASN A 90 6.30 29.20 -8.94
CA ASN A 90 7.31 28.15 -8.79
C ASN A 90 6.93 27.19 -7.68
N ILE A 91 7.07 25.89 -7.94
CA ILE A 91 6.81 24.84 -6.97
C ILE A 91 7.99 23.87 -6.86
N ALA A 92 8.16 23.34 -5.65
CA ALA A 92 9.13 22.30 -5.36
C ALA A 92 8.40 21.07 -4.86
N LEU A 93 8.76 19.91 -5.40
CA LEU A 93 8.23 18.61 -5.03
C LEU A 93 9.36 17.71 -4.55
N TYR A 94 9.14 17.03 -3.46
CA TYR A 94 10.10 16.15 -2.81
C TYR A 94 9.60 14.71 -2.87
N ALA A 95 10.40 13.82 -3.43
CA ALA A 95 10.04 12.39 -3.52
C ALA A 95 9.92 11.79 -2.12
N VAL A 96 8.80 11.19 -1.83
CA VAL A 96 8.58 10.45 -0.58
C VAL A 96 8.72 8.96 -0.86
N GLN A 97 9.74 8.38 -0.25
CA GLN A 97 10.09 6.96 -0.40
C GLN A 97 10.34 6.37 0.99
N LYS A 98 9.92 5.13 1.21
CA LYS A 98 10.22 4.37 2.42
C LYS A 98 10.98 3.10 2.06
N LYS A 99 11.81 2.61 2.98
CA LYS A 99 12.50 1.32 2.83
C LYS A 99 11.47 0.24 2.49
N ALA A 100 11.78 -0.57 1.50
CA ALA A 100 10.99 -1.74 1.16
C ALA A 100 11.24 -2.85 2.17
N VAL A 101 10.18 -3.50 2.60
CA VAL A 101 10.19 -4.70 3.44
C VAL A 101 9.34 -5.78 2.77
N MET A 102 9.68 -7.05 3.02
CA MET A 102 8.99 -8.20 2.45
C MET A 102 8.13 -8.87 3.52
N LEU A 103 6.85 -9.01 3.24
CA LEU A 103 5.96 -9.93 3.96
C LEU A 103 5.81 -11.18 3.12
N THR A 104 6.17 -12.33 3.69
CA THR A 104 5.99 -13.66 3.08
C THR A 104 4.95 -14.42 3.88
N LEU A 105 3.90 -14.87 3.21
CA LEU A 105 2.89 -15.75 3.77
C LEU A 105 3.16 -17.17 3.29
N HIS A 106 3.20 -18.12 4.22
CA HIS A 106 3.44 -19.53 3.96
C HIS A 106 2.18 -20.34 4.23
N LYS A 107 1.93 -21.36 3.41
CA LYS A 107 0.95 -22.39 3.73
C LYS A 107 1.43 -23.20 4.93
N PHE A 108 0.54 -23.95 5.54
CA PHE A 108 0.94 -24.98 6.50
C PHE A 108 1.97 -25.94 5.86
N GLY A 109 3.06 -26.23 6.57
CA GLY A 109 4.21 -26.98 6.04
C GLY A 109 5.23 -26.14 5.28
N GLY A 110 5.21 -24.81 5.44
CA GLY A 110 6.29 -23.90 5.06
C GLY A 110 6.34 -23.47 3.58
N THR A 111 5.48 -24.02 2.71
CA THR A 111 5.46 -23.63 1.30
C THR A 111 5.01 -22.16 1.15
N ILE A 112 5.75 -21.38 0.40
CA ILE A 112 5.39 -19.97 0.14
C ILE A 112 4.08 -19.91 -0.64
N TRP A 113 3.12 -19.17 -0.08
CA TRP A 113 1.86 -18.87 -0.73
C TRP A 113 1.86 -17.51 -1.42
N GLN A 114 2.36 -16.48 -0.71
CA GLN A 114 2.37 -15.12 -1.23
C GLN A 114 3.59 -14.35 -0.73
N LYS A 115 4.15 -13.50 -1.59
CA LYS A 115 5.15 -12.48 -1.22
C LYS A 115 4.62 -11.10 -1.57
N THR A 116 4.71 -10.18 -0.62
CA THR A 116 4.25 -8.80 -0.81
C THR A 116 5.35 -7.83 -0.38
N THR A 117 5.75 -6.96 -1.28
CA THR A 117 6.67 -5.86 -0.95
C THR A 117 5.88 -4.67 -0.42
N LEU A 118 6.20 -4.23 0.76
CA LEU A 118 5.51 -3.16 1.48
C LEU A 118 6.48 -2.04 1.85
N ALA A 119 5.96 -0.84 2.08
CA ALA A 119 6.71 0.24 2.69
C ALA A 119 6.88 -0.04 4.20
N GLN A 120 8.08 0.07 4.71
CA GLN A 120 8.35 -0.09 6.15
C GLN A 120 7.40 0.77 6.99
N GLY A 121 6.75 0.15 7.99
CA GLY A 121 5.76 0.78 8.85
C GLY A 121 4.40 0.99 8.21
N SER A 122 4.10 0.35 7.08
CA SER A 122 2.74 0.29 6.55
C SER A 122 1.93 -0.82 7.21
N THR A 123 0.62 -0.67 7.16
CA THR A 123 -0.31 -1.69 7.61
C THR A 123 -0.63 -2.66 6.49
N TYR A 124 -0.88 -3.92 6.85
CA TYR A 124 -1.31 -4.97 5.94
C TYR A 124 -2.43 -5.79 6.59
N LYS A 125 -3.51 -5.98 5.88
CA LYS A 125 -4.63 -6.80 6.32
C LYS A 125 -4.37 -8.25 5.94
N LEU A 126 -4.29 -9.13 6.93
CA LEU A 126 -4.00 -10.54 6.73
C LEU A 126 -5.18 -11.25 6.06
N PRO A 127 -4.95 -12.00 5.00
CA PRO A 127 -6.01 -12.75 4.35
C PRO A 127 -6.42 -13.97 5.16
N GLY A 128 -7.67 -14.38 5.02
CA GLY A 128 -8.10 -15.73 5.37
C GLY A 128 -7.64 -16.72 4.30
N VAL A 129 -7.38 -17.94 4.71
CA VAL A 129 -7.08 -19.07 3.80
C VAL A 129 -8.29 -19.99 3.77
N ARG A 130 -8.69 -20.43 2.57
CA ARG A 130 -9.75 -21.41 2.45
C ARG A 130 -9.32 -22.73 3.12
N ASP A 131 -10.21 -23.33 3.88
CA ASP A 131 -10.03 -24.64 4.44
C ASP A 131 -9.69 -25.67 3.34
N ALA A 132 -8.78 -26.57 3.66
CA ALA A 132 -8.50 -27.74 2.84
C ALA A 132 -9.19 -28.99 3.42
N GLU A 133 -9.29 -30.04 2.64
CA GLU A 133 -9.83 -31.30 3.13
C GLU A 133 -9.06 -31.77 4.37
N GLY A 134 -9.79 -32.03 5.44
CA GLY A 134 -9.23 -32.47 6.72
C GLY A 134 -8.58 -31.35 7.56
N TYR A 135 -8.53 -30.09 7.09
CA TYR A 135 -7.88 -29.00 7.82
C TYR A 135 -8.76 -27.75 7.86
N THR A 136 -8.80 -27.10 9.01
CA THR A 136 -9.42 -25.79 9.19
C THR A 136 -8.34 -24.74 9.43
N PHE A 137 -8.37 -23.63 8.70
CA PHE A 137 -7.47 -22.51 8.92
C PHE A 137 -7.84 -21.76 10.21
N MET A 138 -6.87 -21.60 11.09
CA MET A 138 -7.05 -20.94 12.39
C MET A 138 -6.50 -19.52 12.43
N GLY A 139 -5.51 -19.19 11.59
CA GLY A 139 -4.85 -17.91 11.58
C GLY A 139 -3.38 -17.99 11.17
N TRP A 140 -2.60 -17.01 11.57
CA TRP A 140 -1.20 -16.85 11.19
C TRP A 140 -0.29 -16.84 12.41
N SER A 141 0.92 -17.38 12.28
CA SER A 141 1.96 -17.36 13.30
C SER A 141 3.32 -17.01 12.70
N SER A 142 4.17 -16.35 13.47
CA SER A 142 5.58 -16.13 13.12
C SER A 142 6.43 -17.40 13.23
N LYS A 143 5.87 -18.47 13.81
CA LYS A 143 6.54 -19.77 13.98
C LYS A 143 5.98 -20.77 12.99
N GLU A 144 6.89 -21.43 12.29
CA GLU A 144 6.53 -22.56 11.43
C GLU A 144 5.96 -23.74 12.25
N MET A 145 5.03 -24.47 11.68
CA MET A 145 4.40 -25.66 12.28
C MET A 145 3.68 -25.41 13.61
N GLN A 146 3.26 -24.19 13.87
CA GLN A 146 2.41 -23.88 15.02
C GLN A 146 1.04 -24.51 14.83
N THR A 147 0.57 -25.31 15.80
CA THR A 147 -0.69 -26.07 15.70
C THR A 147 -1.72 -25.73 16.78
N VAL A 148 -1.38 -24.84 17.72
CA VAL A 148 -2.24 -24.63 18.91
C VAL A 148 -2.94 -23.29 18.88
N SER A 149 -2.21 -22.19 18.69
CA SER A 149 -2.80 -20.85 18.75
C SER A 149 -2.12 -19.95 17.73
N PRO A 150 -2.87 -19.33 16.82
CA PRO A 150 -2.32 -18.30 15.95
C PRO A 150 -1.95 -17.05 16.76
N GLU A 151 -0.96 -16.29 16.28
CA GLU A 151 -0.61 -14.98 16.81
C GLU A 151 -1.54 -13.89 16.22
N TYR A 152 -2.05 -14.15 15.02
CA TYR A 152 -2.96 -13.26 14.29
C TYR A 152 -4.11 -14.06 13.68
N GLU A 153 -5.29 -13.48 13.67
CA GLU A 153 -6.45 -14.05 13.02
C GLU A 153 -6.56 -13.62 11.54
N ALA A 154 -7.46 -14.27 10.80
CA ALA A 154 -7.86 -13.76 9.49
C ALA A 154 -8.42 -12.35 9.63
N GLU A 155 -8.15 -11.48 8.64
CA GLU A 155 -8.64 -10.10 8.59
C GLU A 155 -7.96 -9.13 9.60
N ASP A 156 -7.07 -9.63 10.47
CA ASP A 156 -6.25 -8.76 11.33
C ASP A 156 -5.41 -7.80 10.52
N THR A 157 -5.25 -6.58 11.05
CA THR A 157 -4.38 -5.57 10.44
C THR A 157 -3.11 -5.44 11.24
N ILE A 158 -1.99 -5.85 10.65
CA ILE A 158 -0.66 -5.80 11.26
C ILE A 158 0.16 -4.62 10.72
N THR A 159 1.13 -4.14 11.50
CA THR A 159 2.12 -3.15 11.04
C THR A 159 3.43 -3.85 10.68
N VAL A 160 3.88 -3.71 9.43
CA VAL A 160 5.08 -4.39 8.93
C VAL A 160 6.28 -3.47 9.01
N ASN A 161 7.11 -3.64 10.04
CA ASN A 161 8.27 -2.79 10.32
C ASN A 161 9.59 -3.35 9.77
N GLY A 162 9.60 -4.59 9.31
CA GLY A 162 10.75 -5.29 8.74
C GLY A 162 10.32 -6.45 7.87
N ASN A 163 11.27 -7.19 7.33
CA ASN A 163 10.92 -8.46 6.67
C ASN A 163 10.27 -9.38 7.68
N MET A 164 9.19 -10.03 7.28
CA MET A 164 8.37 -10.88 8.14
C MET A 164 7.90 -12.11 7.36
N ASP A 165 8.00 -13.26 7.98
CA ASP A 165 7.44 -14.51 7.51
C ASP A 165 6.31 -14.91 8.45
N LEU A 166 5.14 -15.23 7.90
CA LEU A 166 4.00 -15.75 8.63
C LEU A 166 3.55 -17.07 8.02
N TYR A 167 3.25 -18.01 8.88
CA TYR A 167 2.87 -19.39 8.55
C TYR A 167 1.41 -19.62 8.90
N ALA A 168 0.67 -20.27 8.01
CA ALA A 168 -0.72 -20.66 8.28
C ALA A 168 -0.76 -21.68 9.42
N VAL A 169 -1.56 -21.38 10.43
CA VAL A 169 -1.92 -22.29 11.51
C VAL A 169 -3.19 -23.00 11.13
N VAL A 170 -3.20 -24.32 11.22
CA VAL A 170 -4.35 -25.14 10.85
C VAL A 170 -4.69 -26.13 11.95
N PHE A 171 -5.96 -26.40 12.10
CA PHE A 171 -6.48 -27.50 12.90
C PHE A 171 -6.75 -28.71 12.01
N ASN A 172 -6.28 -29.89 12.42
CA ASN A 172 -6.49 -31.14 11.70
C ASN A 172 -7.79 -31.81 12.20
N ARG A 173 -8.82 -31.83 11.37
CA ARG A 173 -10.12 -32.41 11.70
C ARG A 173 -10.09 -33.94 11.80
N SER A 174 -9.13 -34.60 11.14
CA SER A 174 -9.01 -36.07 11.20
C SER A 174 -8.45 -36.56 12.53
N SER A 175 -8.02 -35.66 13.43
CA SER A 175 -7.64 -36.00 14.79
C SER A 175 -8.82 -35.97 15.79
N GLU A 176 -10.01 -35.58 15.36
CA GLU A 176 -11.23 -35.85 16.12
C GLU A 176 -11.53 -37.36 16.01
N THR A 177 -10.95 -38.15 16.89
CA THR A 177 -11.53 -39.44 17.20
C THR A 177 -12.89 -39.18 17.79
N ASP A 178 -13.93 -39.78 17.20
CA ASP A 178 -15.27 -39.85 17.77
C ASP A 178 -15.14 -40.64 19.08
N LEU A 179 -14.76 -39.91 20.15
CA LEU A 179 -14.70 -40.50 21.49
C LEU A 179 -16.14 -40.72 21.91
N SER A 180 -16.52 -41.99 22.12
CA SER A 180 -17.78 -42.29 22.79
C SER A 180 -17.84 -41.58 24.12
N GLU A 181 -19.02 -41.16 24.57
CA GLU A 181 -19.19 -40.40 25.84
C GLU A 181 -18.51 -41.08 27.03
N ASP A 182 -18.31 -42.38 26.99
CA ASP A 182 -17.65 -43.18 28.02
C ASP A 182 -16.10 -43.10 27.97
N GLU A 183 -15.50 -42.57 26.87
CA GLU A 183 -14.06 -42.42 26.69
C GLU A 183 -13.55 -41.00 26.91
N LEU A 184 -14.42 -40.05 27.26
CA LEU A 184 -14.00 -38.67 27.56
C LEU A 184 -13.09 -38.68 28.78
N PRO A 185 -11.81 -38.28 28.63
CA PRO A 185 -10.93 -38.16 29.78
C PRO A 185 -11.51 -37.16 30.75
N GLN A 186 -11.57 -37.52 32.05
CA GLN A 186 -11.99 -36.61 33.11
C GLN A 186 -11.12 -35.37 33.03
N VAL A 187 -11.72 -34.25 32.57
CA VAL A 187 -11.00 -33.00 32.36
C VAL A 187 -10.57 -32.44 33.70
N ASN A 188 -9.29 -32.46 33.99
CA ASN A 188 -8.73 -31.74 35.12
C ASN A 188 -8.78 -30.24 34.83
N THR A 189 -9.84 -29.58 35.29
CA THR A 189 -10.19 -28.20 35.04
C THR A 189 -9.14 -27.17 35.52
N TYR A 190 -8.11 -27.60 36.23
CA TYR A 190 -7.07 -26.73 36.76
C TYR A 190 -5.94 -26.39 35.77
N LYS A 191 -5.87 -27.03 34.61
CA LYS A 191 -4.76 -26.88 33.68
C LYS A 191 -5.04 -26.02 32.43
N TYR A 192 -6.28 -25.67 32.15
CA TYR A 192 -6.62 -24.90 30.94
C TYR A 192 -7.42 -23.67 31.28
N LYS A 193 -6.88 -22.49 30.94
CA LYS A 193 -7.54 -21.19 31.14
C LYS A 193 -8.65 -20.89 30.11
N GLN A 194 -8.84 -21.71 29.10
CA GLN A 194 -9.94 -21.59 28.13
C GLN A 194 -10.40 -22.98 27.68
N VAL A 195 -11.65 -23.28 27.93
CA VAL A 195 -12.38 -24.39 27.31
C VAL A 195 -13.33 -23.73 26.31
N ILE A 196 -13.10 -23.95 25.03
CA ILE A 196 -14.04 -23.52 23.99
C ILE A 196 -15.08 -24.62 23.87
N PHE A 197 -16.29 -24.39 24.39
CA PHE A 197 -17.43 -25.23 24.07
C PHE A 197 -17.95 -24.85 22.68
N VAL A 198 -17.68 -25.66 21.69
CA VAL A 198 -18.42 -25.61 20.42
C VAL A 198 -19.74 -26.34 20.67
N GLY A 199 -20.73 -25.60 21.19
CA GLY A 199 -22.08 -26.13 21.34
C GLY A 199 -22.73 -26.27 19.97
N ASP A 200 -23.13 -27.48 19.61
CA ASP A 200 -24.10 -27.72 18.55
C ASP A 200 -25.47 -27.27 19.09
N SER A 201 -25.96 -26.11 18.66
CA SER A 201 -27.32 -25.66 18.96
C SER A 201 -28.28 -26.31 18.00
N ARG A 202 -28.64 -27.55 18.23
CA ARG A 202 -29.89 -28.14 17.72
C ARG A 202 -31.03 -27.66 18.59
N THR A 203 -31.73 -26.65 18.15
CA THR A 203 -33.06 -26.34 18.65
C THR A 203 -34.06 -27.26 17.96
N GLU A 204 -34.80 -28.02 18.75
CA GLU A 204 -36.05 -28.62 18.34
C GLU A 204 -37.09 -27.58 17.93
#